data_6131e53ccd9e688e53cf0074de7751ad
#
_entry.id   6131e53ccd9e688e53cf0074de7751ad
#
_cell.length_a   1.000
_cell.length_b   1.000
_cell.length_c   1.000
_cell.angle_alpha   90.00
_cell.angle_beta   90.00
_cell.angle_gamma   90.00
#
_symmetry.space_group_name_H-M   'P 1'
#
loop_
_entity.id
_entity.type
_entity.pdbx_description
1 polymer ?
#
loop_
_entity_poly.entity_id
_entity_poly.type
_entity_poly.pdbx_seq_one_letter_code
_entity_poly.pdbx_strand_id
1 'polypeptide(L)'
;MLQADMSRIGGTHWNFTGYWRGRLNSQGTGTARGVPAQTINDLMNRTYHLGLYYQNPDSAITLGVGRLYLPWAPSLSTIDGGYIGRRLSETVTVGAFGGSTPDPTSWSYSLNQHIAGTFVNYERGDFDHKRLSSTFGLAATSIQWHIAREFAFFENMLTLGRSFSVYSSIQADAGRTALQTALQTASYGTGLTQSFTSVRYQASKLLTFNLNHNYLRNLPTFDPVLISTGLLDQYLFQGLSGGVRLEFPYHVAFSTDVGRSKSSTDKATSWNQMYGLNLGQIGKTGFQLDLRYTKFNSSFGQGTYEMVSISRTLSDRLHAQLQGGTQHLNSALSSNSSSRFVTGTVDWAIGPRYFFEGLYTWNTGTSMSYRQMNLTFGYRFGGFLRK
;
A
#
# COMPACT_ATOMS: atom_id res chain seq x y z
N MET A 1 -11.34 -10.37 -11.35
CA MET A 1 -10.84 -10.32 -9.96
C MET A 1 -11.44 -11.48 -9.21
N LEU A 2 -10.63 -12.27 -8.51
CA LEU A 2 -11.08 -13.36 -7.64
C LEU A 2 -10.51 -13.12 -6.24
N GLN A 3 -11.38 -13.08 -5.25
CA GLN A 3 -11.02 -13.03 -3.83
C GLN A 3 -11.72 -14.16 -3.10
N ALA A 4 -10.99 -14.89 -2.27
CA ALA A 4 -11.53 -15.97 -1.47
C ALA A 4 -10.92 -15.92 -0.07
N ASP A 5 -11.78 -15.90 0.94
CA ASP A 5 -11.41 -15.95 2.34
C ASP A 5 -12.22 -17.06 3.00
N MET A 6 -11.54 -18.09 3.52
CA MET A 6 -12.14 -19.23 4.20
C MET A 6 -11.50 -19.38 5.57
N SER A 7 -12.28 -19.25 6.61
CA SER A 7 -11.84 -19.47 7.98
C SER A 7 -12.32 -20.84 8.48
N ARG A 8 -11.49 -21.50 9.28
CA ARG A 8 -11.79 -22.79 9.91
C ARG A 8 -12.24 -23.87 8.91
N ILE A 9 -11.42 -24.11 7.88
CA ILE A 9 -11.69 -25.08 6.83
C ILE A 9 -12.00 -26.46 7.46
N GLY A 10 -13.18 -27.01 7.16
CA GLY A 10 -13.62 -28.30 7.70
C GLY A 10 -13.73 -28.34 9.22
N GLY A 11 -13.94 -27.20 9.91
CA GLY A 11 -13.97 -27.12 11.37
C GLY A 11 -12.58 -27.14 12.03
N THR A 12 -11.51 -27.16 11.25
CA THR A 12 -10.13 -27.12 11.73
C THR A 12 -9.64 -25.69 11.99
N HIS A 13 -8.40 -25.52 12.42
CA HIS A 13 -7.76 -24.21 12.61
C HIS A 13 -7.01 -23.70 11.37
N TRP A 14 -7.28 -24.28 10.22
CA TRP A 14 -6.73 -23.83 8.96
C TRP A 14 -7.60 -22.72 8.34
N ASN A 15 -6.95 -21.67 7.90
CA ASN A 15 -7.56 -20.54 7.20
C ASN A 15 -6.88 -20.39 5.84
N PHE A 16 -7.67 -20.10 4.82
CA PHE A 16 -7.18 -19.82 3.47
C PHE A 16 -7.59 -18.41 3.07
N THR A 17 -6.66 -17.67 2.49
CA THR A 17 -6.95 -16.37 1.89
C THR A 17 -6.32 -16.31 0.50
N GLY A 18 -7.03 -15.73 -0.45
CA GLY A 18 -6.54 -15.61 -1.81
C GLY A 18 -7.06 -14.36 -2.49
N TYR A 19 -6.18 -13.66 -3.20
CA TYR A 19 -6.53 -12.52 -4.04
C TYR A 19 -5.78 -12.58 -5.36
N TRP A 20 -6.53 -12.74 -6.43
CA TRP A 20 -6.05 -12.78 -7.80
C TRP A 20 -6.75 -11.71 -8.64
N ARG A 21 -6.00 -11.04 -9.49
CA ARG A 21 -6.51 -10.09 -10.46
C ARG A 21 -6.04 -10.48 -11.85
N GLY A 22 -6.98 -10.74 -12.75
CA GLY A 22 -6.71 -10.99 -14.16
C GLY A 22 -7.49 -10.07 -15.05
N ARG A 23 -6.95 -9.76 -16.23
CA ARG A 23 -7.63 -9.05 -17.31
C ARG A 23 -7.49 -9.85 -18.59
N LEU A 24 -8.59 -10.23 -19.18
CA LEU A 24 -8.61 -10.81 -20.52
C LEU A 24 -8.66 -9.65 -21.53
N ASN A 25 -7.69 -9.58 -22.42
CA ASN A 25 -7.71 -8.64 -23.53
C ASN A 25 -8.08 -9.43 -24.78
N SER A 26 -9.26 -9.15 -25.35
CA SER A 26 -9.75 -9.82 -26.57
C SER A 26 -9.17 -9.21 -27.84
N GLN A 27 -8.53 -8.05 -27.76
CA GLN A 27 -7.86 -7.45 -28.89
C GLN A 27 -6.39 -7.90 -28.89
N GLY A 28 -5.95 -8.43 -30.03
CA GLY A 28 -4.57 -8.90 -30.22
C GLY A 28 -3.58 -7.86 -29.79
N THR A 29 -2.48 -8.34 -29.27
CA THR A 29 -1.33 -7.61 -28.75
C THR A 29 -0.82 -6.56 -29.74
N GLY A 30 -1.43 -5.38 -29.70
CA GLY A 30 -0.81 -4.19 -30.24
C GLY A 30 0.38 -3.89 -29.32
N THR A 31 1.55 -4.29 -29.76
CA THR A 31 2.81 -3.91 -29.14
C THR A 31 2.91 -2.40 -29.13
N ALA A 32 2.63 -1.78 -28.00
CA ALA A 32 3.06 -0.41 -27.79
C ALA A 32 4.58 -0.40 -28.02
N ARG A 33 5.02 0.38 -28.99
CA ARG A 33 6.42 0.46 -29.38
C ARG A 33 7.29 0.65 -28.14
N GLY A 34 8.12 -0.33 -27.82
CA GLY A 34 9.17 -0.22 -26.82
C GLY A 34 8.89 -0.90 -25.45
N VAL A 35 7.71 -1.49 -25.24
CA VAL A 35 7.46 -2.28 -24.02
C VAL A 35 7.40 -3.75 -24.38
N PRO A 36 8.19 -4.64 -23.74
CA PRO A 36 8.13 -6.07 -24.00
C PRO A 36 6.69 -6.58 -23.79
N ALA A 37 6.18 -7.35 -24.75
CA ALA A 37 4.81 -7.90 -24.69
C ALA A 37 4.54 -8.72 -23.40
N GLN A 38 5.57 -9.33 -22.84
CA GLN A 38 5.58 -10.07 -21.61
C GLN A 38 5.22 -9.18 -20.40
N THR A 39 5.77 -7.96 -20.34
CA THR A 39 5.48 -7.00 -19.25
C THR A 39 4.00 -6.62 -19.18
N ILE A 40 3.33 -6.51 -20.32
CA ILE A 40 1.90 -6.18 -20.37
C ILE A 40 1.05 -7.36 -19.90
N ASN A 41 1.39 -8.59 -20.28
CA ASN A 41 0.71 -9.79 -19.81
C ASN A 41 0.89 -9.97 -18.30
N ASP A 42 2.07 -9.75 -17.78
CA ASP A 42 2.40 -9.86 -16.36
C ASP A 42 1.69 -8.80 -15.53
N LEU A 43 1.49 -7.61 -16.08
CA LEU A 43 0.69 -6.55 -15.46
C LEU A 43 -0.81 -6.88 -15.44
N MET A 44 -1.28 -7.77 -16.31
CA MET A 44 -2.69 -8.10 -16.44
C MET A 44 -3.14 -9.29 -15.59
N ASN A 45 -2.23 -10.21 -15.25
CA ASN A 45 -2.53 -11.42 -14.47
C ASN A 45 -1.63 -11.50 -13.25
N ARG A 46 -2.13 -11.07 -12.09
CA ARG A 46 -1.35 -11.02 -10.85
C ARG A 46 -2.03 -11.79 -9.72
N THR A 47 -1.29 -12.70 -9.12
CA THR A 47 -1.64 -13.27 -7.83
C THR A 47 -0.97 -12.45 -6.74
N TYR A 48 -1.75 -11.63 -6.05
CA TYR A 48 -1.21 -10.77 -5.01
C TYR A 48 -0.99 -11.51 -3.71
N HIS A 49 -1.87 -12.45 -3.42
CA HIS A 49 -1.86 -13.22 -2.19
C HIS A 49 -2.53 -14.58 -2.43
N LEU A 50 -1.96 -15.62 -1.87
CA LEU A 50 -2.51 -16.98 -1.89
C LEU A 50 -1.88 -17.77 -0.73
N GLY A 51 -2.53 -17.76 0.42
CA GLY A 51 -1.95 -18.27 1.65
C GLY A 51 -2.86 -19.25 2.39
N LEU A 52 -2.24 -20.26 2.96
CA LEU A 52 -2.84 -21.19 3.90
C LEU A 52 -2.17 -21.00 5.26
N TYR A 53 -2.97 -20.75 6.30
CA TYR A 53 -2.49 -20.40 7.65
C TYR A 53 -3.07 -21.36 8.68
N TYR A 54 -2.22 -21.86 9.55
CA TYR A 54 -2.64 -22.58 10.75
C TYR A 54 -2.61 -21.64 11.95
N GLN A 55 -3.79 -21.35 12.49
CA GLN A 55 -3.99 -20.39 13.59
C GLN A 55 -4.85 -21.01 14.69
N ASN A 56 -4.25 -21.90 15.48
CA ASN A 56 -4.90 -22.46 16.65
C ASN A 56 -4.47 -21.66 17.90
N PRO A 57 -5.39 -20.99 18.62
CA PRO A 57 -5.06 -20.26 19.85
C PRO A 57 -4.40 -21.15 20.92
N ASP A 58 -4.82 -22.42 21.01
CA ASP A 58 -4.35 -23.37 22.01
C ASP A 58 -3.06 -24.08 21.62
N SER A 59 -2.60 -23.90 20.38
CA SER A 59 -1.37 -24.54 19.90
C SER A 59 -0.16 -23.63 20.16
N ALA A 60 0.95 -24.24 20.59
CA ALA A 60 2.22 -23.55 20.65
C ALA A 60 2.81 -23.24 19.26
N ILE A 61 2.27 -23.80 18.18
CA ILE A 61 2.80 -23.64 16.84
C ILE A 61 1.83 -22.80 15.98
N THR A 62 2.39 -21.88 15.22
CA THR A 62 1.72 -21.15 14.13
C THR A 62 2.54 -21.30 12.86
N LEU A 63 1.89 -21.45 11.74
CA LEU A 63 2.56 -21.58 10.45
C LEU A 63 1.71 -21.02 9.31
N GLY A 64 2.38 -20.66 8.23
CA GLY A 64 1.73 -20.25 7.00
C GLY A 64 2.57 -20.67 5.80
N VAL A 65 1.91 -20.99 4.69
CA VAL A 65 2.54 -21.41 3.43
C VAL A 65 1.80 -20.83 2.24
N GLY A 66 2.54 -20.43 1.22
CA GLY A 66 2.00 -19.88 -0.03
C GLY A 66 2.65 -18.54 -0.40
N ARG A 67 1.91 -17.71 -1.12
CA ARG A 67 2.27 -16.30 -1.34
C ARG A 67 1.74 -15.46 -0.19
N LEU A 68 2.61 -15.11 0.74
CA LEU A 68 2.24 -14.59 2.03
C LEU A 68 2.71 -13.14 2.23
N TYR A 69 1.87 -12.36 2.87
CA TYR A 69 2.31 -11.22 3.67
C TYR A 69 2.54 -11.70 5.11
N LEU A 70 3.67 -11.34 5.70
CA LEU A 70 3.95 -11.67 7.08
C LEU A 70 3.18 -10.69 7.98
N PRO A 71 2.19 -11.14 8.75
CA PRO A 71 1.27 -10.24 9.48
C PRO A 71 1.97 -9.44 10.57
N TRP A 72 3.10 -9.92 11.06
CA TRP A 72 3.92 -9.31 12.10
C TRP A 72 5.11 -8.50 11.53
N ALA A 73 5.32 -8.50 10.21
CA ALA A 73 6.37 -7.74 9.52
C ALA A 73 5.88 -7.23 8.15
N PRO A 74 4.88 -6.32 8.13
CA PRO A 74 4.27 -5.82 6.89
C PRO A 74 5.22 -5.01 6.01
N SER A 75 6.34 -4.52 6.54
CA SER A 75 7.38 -3.84 5.74
C SER A 75 8.25 -4.79 4.93
N LEU A 76 8.23 -6.08 5.24
CA LEU A 76 8.87 -7.07 4.39
C LEU A 76 8.05 -7.31 3.14
N SER A 77 8.75 -7.60 2.05
CA SER A 77 8.08 -7.95 0.78
C SER A 77 7.23 -9.22 0.94
N THR A 78 6.30 -9.40 0.01
CA THR A 78 5.58 -10.67 -0.14
C THR A 78 6.57 -11.82 -0.36
N ILE A 79 6.29 -12.97 0.24
CA ILE A 79 7.14 -14.17 0.18
C ILE A 79 6.35 -15.29 -0.45
N ASP A 80 6.89 -15.90 -1.50
CA ASP A 80 6.46 -17.19 -2.05
C ASP A 80 7.17 -18.30 -1.29
N GLY A 81 6.61 -18.74 -0.17
CA GLY A 81 7.29 -19.66 0.74
C GLY A 81 6.46 -19.93 1.99
N GLY A 82 7.08 -19.78 3.15
CA GLY A 82 6.37 -20.03 4.40
C GLY A 82 7.05 -19.46 5.64
N TYR A 83 6.34 -19.54 6.74
CA TYR A 83 6.88 -19.28 8.05
C TYR A 83 6.43 -20.32 9.06
N ILE A 84 7.22 -20.50 10.09
CA ILE A 84 6.89 -21.28 11.28
C ILE A 84 7.23 -20.45 12.52
N GLY A 85 6.30 -20.39 13.47
CA GLY A 85 6.46 -19.73 14.74
C GLY A 85 6.14 -20.67 15.91
N ARG A 86 6.85 -20.50 17.03
CA ARG A 86 6.57 -21.14 18.30
C ARG A 86 6.21 -20.08 19.34
N ARG A 87 5.05 -20.20 19.93
CA ARG A 87 4.63 -19.39 21.07
C ARG A 87 5.37 -19.85 22.31
N LEU A 88 6.20 -19.01 22.86
CA LEU A 88 6.91 -19.25 24.14
C LEU A 88 6.04 -18.88 25.33
N SER A 89 5.14 -17.92 25.14
CA SER A 89 4.13 -17.50 26.09
C SER A 89 2.89 -16.98 25.36
N GLU A 90 1.88 -16.54 26.07
CA GLU A 90 0.70 -15.89 25.50
C GLU A 90 1.04 -14.61 24.71
N THR A 91 2.18 -13.99 25.04
CA THR A 91 2.60 -12.70 24.48
C THR A 91 3.81 -12.79 23.57
N VAL A 92 4.57 -13.86 23.57
CA VAL A 92 5.85 -13.98 22.84
C VAL A 92 5.81 -15.14 21.88
N THR A 93 6.07 -14.84 20.61
CA THR A 93 6.26 -15.83 19.55
C THR A 93 7.64 -15.64 18.91
N VAL A 94 8.38 -16.73 18.77
CA VAL A 94 9.64 -16.75 18.02
C VAL A 94 9.48 -17.62 16.78
N GLY A 95 10.19 -17.30 15.72
CA GLY A 95 10.05 -18.10 14.50
C GLY A 95 11.05 -17.75 13.42
N ALA A 96 10.85 -18.44 12.30
CA ALA A 96 11.63 -18.25 11.08
C ALA A 96 10.70 -18.22 9.87
N PHE A 97 11.17 -17.60 8.80
CA PHE A 97 10.48 -17.51 7.53
C PHE A 97 11.47 -17.64 6.38
N GLY A 98 10.96 -18.03 5.23
CA GLY A 98 11.78 -18.08 4.03
C GLY A 98 10.97 -18.42 2.79
N GLY A 99 11.54 -18.03 1.65
CA GLY A 99 10.94 -18.29 0.35
C GLY A 99 11.57 -17.44 -0.76
N SER A 100 10.92 -17.47 -1.92
CA SER A 100 11.26 -16.58 -3.04
C SER A 100 10.58 -15.23 -2.83
N THR A 101 11.24 -14.18 -3.24
CA THR A 101 10.63 -12.84 -3.32
C THR A 101 10.09 -12.67 -4.74
N PRO A 102 8.77 -12.48 -4.95
CA PRO A 102 8.23 -12.23 -6.28
C PRO A 102 8.82 -10.96 -6.88
N ASP A 103 8.90 -10.94 -8.20
CA ASP A 103 9.35 -9.76 -8.93
C ASP A 103 8.44 -8.55 -8.62
N PRO A 104 8.99 -7.42 -8.18
CA PRO A 104 8.19 -6.28 -7.73
C PRO A 104 7.38 -5.61 -8.84
N THR A 105 7.75 -5.83 -10.10
CA THR A 105 7.08 -5.24 -11.27
C THR A 105 6.00 -6.15 -11.81
N SER A 106 6.33 -7.40 -12.08
CA SER A 106 5.43 -8.38 -12.70
C SER A 106 4.62 -9.20 -11.70
N TRP A 107 5.06 -9.24 -10.44
CA TRP A 107 4.50 -10.15 -9.41
C TRP A 107 4.62 -11.63 -9.78
N SER A 108 5.49 -11.95 -10.74
CA SER A 108 5.78 -13.32 -11.10
C SER A 108 6.69 -13.99 -10.06
N TYR A 109 6.60 -15.29 -9.97
CA TYR A 109 7.51 -16.08 -9.15
C TYR A 109 8.95 -15.93 -9.66
N SER A 110 9.89 -15.68 -8.77
CA SER A 110 11.31 -15.56 -9.10
C SER A 110 12.12 -16.70 -8.50
N LEU A 111 12.74 -17.49 -9.35
CA LEU A 111 13.68 -18.55 -8.94
C LEU A 111 15.02 -18.00 -8.44
N ASN A 112 15.30 -16.74 -8.72
CA ASN A 112 16.63 -16.16 -8.50
C ASN A 112 16.69 -15.25 -7.27
N GLN A 113 15.53 -14.95 -6.67
CA GLN A 113 15.47 -14.02 -5.55
C GLN A 113 14.85 -14.71 -4.36
N HIS A 114 15.57 -14.74 -3.24
CA HIS A 114 15.11 -15.40 -2.03
C HIS A 114 15.27 -14.47 -0.84
N ILE A 115 14.45 -14.71 0.18
CA ILE A 115 14.54 -14.10 1.49
C ILE A 115 14.44 -15.21 2.55
N ALA A 116 15.24 -15.10 3.58
CA ALA A 116 15.11 -15.92 4.78
C ALA A 116 15.41 -15.07 6.01
N GLY A 117 14.78 -15.41 7.11
CA GLY A 117 14.99 -14.67 8.36
C GLY A 117 14.38 -15.32 9.58
N THR A 118 14.62 -14.69 10.70
CA THR A 118 14.09 -15.06 12.01
C THR A 118 13.40 -13.86 12.64
N PHE A 119 12.47 -14.11 13.54
CA PHE A 119 11.76 -13.06 14.24
C PHE A 119 11.41 -13.43 15.68
N VAL A 120 11.25 -12.39 16.48
CA VAL A 120 10.60 -12.42 17.79
C VAL A 120 9.47 -11.43 17.74
N ASN A 121 8.26 -11.88 17.96
CA ASN A 121 7.08 -11.04 18.04
C ASN A 121 6.56 -11.01 19.48
N TYR A 122 6.36 -9.81 19.98
CA TYR A 122 5.69 -9.54 21.26
C TYR A 122 4.34 -8.91 20.97
N GLU A 123 3.28 -9.52 21.47
CA GLU A 123 1.91 -9.01 21.31
C GLU A 123 1.18 -9.07 22.63
N ARG A 124 0.58 -7.94 23.03
CA ARG A 124 -0.19 -7.83 24.29
C ARG A 124 -1.35 -6.87 24.11
N GLY A 125 -2.48 -7.24 24.72
CA GLY A 125 -3.69 -6.43 24.76
C GLY A 125 -4.64 -6.68 23.60
N ASP A 126 -5.66 -5.87 23.51
CA ASP A 126 -6.73 -5.96 22.51
C ASP A 126 -6.94 -4.62 21.77
N PHE A 127 -7.65 -4.66 20.66
CA PHE A 127 -7.90 -3.48 19.82
C PHE A 127 -8.84 -2.45 20.50
N ASP A 128 -9.70 -2.87 21.41
CA ASP A 128 -10.69 -1.98 22.01
C ASP A 128 -10.09 -1.12 23.12
N HIS A 129 -9.02 -1.58 23.78
CA HIS A 129 -8.40 -0.89 24.90
C HIS A 129 -6.97 -0.44 24.60
N LYS A 130 -6.02 -1.35 24.75
CA LYS A 130 -4.60 -1.08 24.54
C LYS A 130 -3.98 -2.29 23.87
N ARG A 131 -3.34 -2.09 22.75
CA ARG A 131 -2.61 -3.14 22.06
C ARG A 131 -1.21 -2.67 21.72
N LEU A 132 -0.25 -3.50 22.05
CA LEU A 132 1.15 -3.37 21.61
C LEU A 132 1.51 -4.64 20.84
N SER A 133 1.96 -4.45 19.63
CA SER A 133 2.59 -5.48 18.82
C SER A 133 3.95 -4.98 18.38
N SER A 134 5.01 -5.70 18.75
CA SER A 134 6.39 -5.34 18.42
C SER A 134 7.09 -6.57 17.88
N THR A 135 7.66 -6.46 16.69
CA THR A 135 8.43 -7.52 16.05
C THR A 135 9.84 -7.03 15.79
N PHE A 136 10.81 -7.81 16.22
CA PHE A 136 12.21 -7.64 15.85
C PHE A 136 12.66 -8.88 15.10
N GLY A 137 13.45 -8.71 14.06
CA GLY A 137 14.00 -9.83 13.31
C GLY A 137 15.26 -9.50 12.54
N LEU A 138 15.90 -10.55 12.08
CA LEU A 138 17.04 -10.51 11.19
C LEU A 138 16.67 -11.23 9.90
N ALA A 139 17.04 -10.67 8.78
CA ALA A 139 16.76 -11.25 7.47
C ALA A 139 17.95 -11.10 6.52
N ALA A 140 18.04 -12.02 5.58
CA ALA A 140 18.95 -11.95 4.47
C ALA A 140 18.19 -12.18 3.17
N THR A 141 18.53 -11.39 2.14
CA THR A 141 18.08 -11.62 0.77
C THR A 141 19.23 -12.13 -0.07
N SER A 142 18.93 -12.99 -1.03
CA SER A 142 19.92 -13.47 -1.99
C SER A 142 19.41 -13.31 -3.43
N ILE A 143 20.33 -13.08 -4.36
CA ILE A 143 20.13 -13.08 -5.80
C ILE A 143 21.04 -14.15 -6.39
N GLN A 144 20.46 -15.09 -7.14
CA GLN A 144 21.21 -16.23 -7.69
C GLN A 144 22.03 -16.98 -6.61
N TRP A 145 21.44 -17.15 -5.40
CA TRP A 145 22.05 -17.79 -4.23
C TRP A 145 23.24 -17.04 -3.60
N HIS A 146 23.58 -15.84 -4.11
CA HIS A 146 24.55 -14.96 -3.46
C HIS A 146 23.84 -13.99 -2.52
N ILE A 147 24.33 -13.86 -1.29
CA ILE A 147 23.75 -12.92 -0.33
C ILE A 147 23.88 -11.50 -0.89
N ALA A 148 22.75 -10.88 -1.15
CA ALA A 148 22.66 -9.52 -1.67
C ALA A 148 22.52 -8.48 -0.55
N ARG A 149 21.77 -8.82 0.51
CA ARG A 149 21.48 -7.89 1.61
C ARG A 149 21.29 -8.66 2.90
N GLU A 150 21.85 -8.16 3.99
CA GLU A 150 21.59 -8.61 5.36
C GLU A 150 21.11 -7.40 6.17
N PHE A 151 20.02 -7.56 6.88
CA PHE A 151 19.43 -6.46 7.62
C PHE A 151 18.66 -6.92 8.87
N ALA A 152 18.62 -6.03 9.85
CA ALA A 152 17.68 -6.12 10.95
C ALA A 152 16.42 -5.34 10.60
N PHE A 153 15.28 -5.84 11.03
CA PHE A 153 14.00 -5.14 10.90
C PHE A 153 13.30 -5.04 12.25
N PHE A 154 12.58 -3.95 12.42
CA PHE A 154 11.77 -3.69 13.60
C PHE A 154 10.42 -3.11 13.15
N GLU A 155 9.35 -3.74 13.61
CA GLU A 155 7.98 -3.30 13.39
C GLU A 155 7.33 -3.07 14.75
N ASN A 156 6.66 -1.97 14.89
CA ASN A 156 5.97 -1.64 16.13
C ASN A 156 4.61 -1.02 15.85
N MET A 157 3.59 -1.52 16.50
CA MET A 157 2.25 -0.97 16.48
C MET A 157 1.73 -0.82 17.91
N LEU A 158 1.54 0.41 18.34
CA LEU A 158 0.94 0.75 19.61
C LEU A 158 -0.42 1.40 19.38
N THR A 159 -1.45 0.89 20.01
CA THR A 159 -2.78 1.50 20.03
C THR A 159 -3.23 1.69 21.47
N LEU A 160 -3.62 2.89 21.85
CA LEU A 160 -4.18 3.22 23.17
C LEU A 160 -5.63 3.65 22.99
N GLY A 161 -6.52 2.67 22.98
CA GLY A 161 -7.92 2.86 22.66
C GLY A 161 -8.12 3.49 21.28
N ARG A 162 -9.08 4.40 21.17
CA ARG A 162 -9.35 5.11 19.91
C ARG A 162 -8.58 6.41 19.76
N SER A 163 -7.89 6.85 20.82
CA SER A 163 -7.32 8.20 20.90
C SER A 163 -5.91 8.30 20.36
N PHE A 164 -5.13 7.23 20.45
CA PHE A 164 -3.73 7.29 20.08
C PHE A 164 -3.29 6.00 19.40
N SER A 165 -2.61 6.14 18.28
CA SER A 165 -1.95 5.02 17.60
C SER A 165 -0.61 5.46 17.01
N VAL A 166 0.36 4.57 17.13
CA VAL A 166 1.68 4.71 16.50
C VAL A 166 1.96 3.43 15.73
N TYR A 167 2.36 3.58 14.48
CA TYR A 167 2.99 2.53 13.72
C TYR A 167 4.39 2.96 13.34
N SER A 168 5.37 2.09 13.52
CA SER A 168 6.74 2.34 13.12
C SER A 168 7.35 1.08 12.51
N SER A 169 8.02 1.25 11.39
CA SER A 169 8.77 0.22 10.68
C SER A 169 10.17 0.73 10.41
N ILE A 170 11.18 -0.06 10.76
CA ILE A 170 12.59 0.32 10.63
C ILE A 170 13.35 -0.86 10.03
N GLN A 171 14.21 -0.59 9.07
CA GLN A 171 15.17 -1.57 8.55
C GLN A 171 16.57 -0.95 8.56
N ALA A 172 17.54 -1.72 9.06
CA ALA A 172 18.94 -1.32 9.11
C ALA A 172 19.83 -2.42 8.52
N ASP A 173 20.67 -2.07 7.57
CA ASP A 173 21.53 -2.97 6.85
C ASP A 173 22.88 -3.13 7.54
N ALA A 174 23.39 -4.37 7.55
CA ALA A 174 24.71 -4.68 8.10
C ALA A 174 25.85 -4.30 7.12
N GLY A 175 25.53 -4.11 5.85
CA GLY A 175 26.48 -3.74 4.78
C GLY A 175 27.39 -4.89 4.38
N ARG A 176 27.35 -5.30 3.11
CA ARG A 176 28.31 -6.22 2.54
C ARG A 176 28.90 -5.69 1.24
N THR A 177 30.22 -5.78 1.16
CA THR A 177 31.03 -5.33 0.03
C THR A 177 31.21 -6.38 -1.08
N ALA A 178 30.98 -7.66 -0.79
CA ALA A 178 31.39 -8.76 -1.67
C ALA A 178 30.56 -8.90 -2.95
N LEU A 179 29.27 -8.53 -2.94
CA LEU A 179 28.43 -8.62 -4.12
C LEU A 179 28.56 -7.42 -5.06
N GLN A 180 29.08 -6.31 -4.56
CA GLN A 180 29.30 -5.08 -5.33
C GLN A 180 30.21 -5.26 -6.51
N THR A 181 31.26 -6.09 -6.35
CA THR A 181 32.31 -6.27 -7.35
C THR A 181 31.86 -7.19 -8.49
N ALA A 182 30.98 -8.15 -8.21
CA ALA A 182 30.57 -9.16 -9.20
C ALA A 182 29.38 -8.75 -10.07
N LEU A 183 28.46 -7.92 -9.54
CA LEU A 183 27.22 -7.55 -10.23
C LEU A 183 27.11 -6.06 -10.56
N GLN A 184 28.13 -5.25 -10.26
CA GLN A 184 28.09 -3.78 -10.37
C GLN A 184 26.86 -3.15 -9.67
N THR A 185 26.32 -3.81 -8.67
CA THR A 185 25.16 -3.34 -7.91
C THR A 185 25.59 -2.36 -6.83
N ALA A 186 24.77 -1.38 -6.60
CA ALA A 186 24.94 -0.37 -5.58
C ALA A 186 25.23 -0.94 -4.20
N SER A 187 26.18 -0.34 -3.56
CA SER A 187 26.49 -0.58 -2.16
C SER A 187 25.33 -0.18 -1.27
N TYR A 188 24.61 -1.13 -0.73
CA TYR A 188 23.84 -0.91 0.47
C TYR A 188 24.83 -0.71 1.63
N GLY A 189 25.23 0.54 1.89
CA GLY A 189 26.10 0.83 3.02
C GLY A 189 25.44 0.43 4.34
N THR A 190 26.26 0.19 5.38
CA THR A 190 25.78 -0.03 6.75
C THR A 190 24.88 1.10 7.23
N GLY A 191 23.89 0.76 8.06
CA GLY A 191 23.03 1.71 8.75
C GLY A 191 21.57 1.68 8.30
N LEU A 192 20.85 2.72 8.69
CA LEU A 192 19.42 2.85 8.42
C LEU A 192 19.16 2.91 6.92
N THR A 193 18.32 2.01 6.43
CA THR A 193 17.93 1.91 5.02
C THR A 193 16.49 2.36 4.79
N GLN A 194 15.63 2.01 5.71
CA GLN A 194 14.22 2.37 5.64
C GLN A 194 13.71 2.68 7.05
N SER A 195 12.94 3.76 7.17
CA SER A 195 12.15 4.04 8.36
C SER A 195 10.82 4.68 7.94
N PHE A 196 9.76 4.16 8.47
CA PHE A 196 8.44 4.73 8.36
C PHE A 196 7.85 4.86 9.76
N THR A 197 7.34 6.02 10.12
CA THR A 197 6.63 6.23 11.40
C THR A 197 5.38 7.03 11.13
N SER A 198 4.26 6.55 11.60
CA SER A 198 2.96 7.23 11.54
C SER A 198 2.38 7.31 12.94
N VAL A 199 2.04 8.52 13.36
CA VAL A 199 1.42 8.82 14.65
C VAL A 199 0.07 9.45 14.40
N ARG A 200 -0.96 8.94 15.03
CA ARG A 200 -2.28 9.54 15.07
C ARG A 200 -2.66 9.79 16.52
N TYR A 201 -3.10 11.02 16.81
CA TYR A 201 -3.56 11.43 18.12
C TYR A 201 -4.89 12.15 18.00
N GLN A 202 -5.93 11.58 18.58
CA GLN A 202 -7.26 12.18 18.69
C GLN A 202 -7.38 12.83 20.07
N ALA A 203 -7.10 14.14 20.12
CA ALA A 203 -7.15 14.92 21.36
C ALA A 203 -8.57 15.07 21.91
N SER A 204 -9.56 15.09 21.02
CA SER A 204 -10.97 15.11 21.35
C SER A 204 -11.80 14.49 20.21
N LYS A 205 -13.12 14.40 20.37
CA LYS A 205 -14.01 13.98 19.28
C LYS A 205 -13.97 14.94 18.08
N LEU A 206 -13.52 16.17 18.29
CA LEU A 206 -13.49 17.23 17.29
C LEU A 206 -12.11 17.44 16.67
N LEU A 207 -11.04 16.91 17.29
CA LEU A 207 -9.66 17.27 16.91
C LEU A 207 -8.78 16.04 16.84
N THR A 208 -8.23 15.78 15.65
CA THR A 208 -7.27 14.72 15.39
C THR A 208 -6.00 15.31 14.75
N PHE A 209 -4.85 14.87 15.24
CA PHE A 209 -3.53 15.15 14.68
C PHE A 209 -2.98 13.89 14.04
N ASN A 210 -2.25 14.06 12.96
CA ASN A 210 -1.43 13.02 12.33
C ASN A 210 -0.05 13.54 12.05
N LEU A 211 0.96 12.69 12.22
CA LEU A 211 2.35 12.97 11.90
C LEU A 211 2.94 11.74 11.22
N ASN A 212 3.57 11.95 10.07
CA ASN A 212 4.21 10.87 9.32
C ASN A 212 5.65 11.25 9.01
N HIS A 213 6.55 10.32 9.23
CA HIS A 213 7.95 10.43 8.85
C HIS A 213 8.32 9.27 7.95
N ASN A 214 8.93 9.56 6.83
CA ASN A 214 9.46 8.58 5.88
C ASN A 214 10.95 8.84 5.68
N TYR A 215 11.72 7.78 5.74
CA TYR A 215 13.12 7.76 5.35
C TYR A 215 13.36 6.53 4.50
N LEU A 216 13.90 6.73 3.31
CA LEU A 216 14.23 5.65 2.40
C LEU A 216 15.59 5.96 1.78
N ARG A 217 16.54 5.09 2.02
CA ARG A 217 17.86 5.09 1.40
C ARG A 217 17.90 3.95 0.40
N ASN A 218 18.14 4.24 -0.84
CA ASN A 218 18.15 3.28 -1.95
C ASN A 218 16.83 2.54 -2.13
N LEU A 219 16.18 2.72 -3.25
CA LEU A 219 15.00 1.93 -3.62
C LEU A 219 15.46 0.54 -4.05
N PRO A 220 15.02 -0.54 -3.40
CA PRO A 220 15.29 -1.86 -3.90
C PRO A 220 14.63 -2.01 -5.26
N THR A 221 15.44 -2.18 -6.30
CA THR A 221 14.96 -2.53 -7.62
C THR A 221 15.71 -3.74 -8.12
N PHE A 222 15.00 -4.57 -8.84
CA PHE A 222 15.57 -5.73 -9.52
C PHE A 222 15.57 -5.53 -11.04
N ASP A 223 15.19 -4.35 -11.52
CA ASP A 223 15.24 -4.03 -12.94
C ASP A 223 16.71 -3.77 -13.36
N PRO A 224 17.30 -4.64 -14.18
CA PRO A 224 18.69 -4.51 -14.61
C PRO A 224 18.97 -3.20 -15.35
N VAL A 225 17.97 -2.64 -16.02
CA VAL A 225 18.11 -1.37 -16.75
C VAL A 225 18.23 -0.21 -15.77
N LEU A 226 17.40 -0.19 -14.71
CA LEU A 226 17.46 0.83 -13.68
C LEU A 226 18.71 0.71 -12.82
N ILE A 227 19.15 -0.52 -12.52
CA ILE A 227 20.41 -0.79 -11.82
C ILE A 227 21.60 -0.26 -12.63
N SER A 228 21.63 -0.53 -13.93
CA SER A 228 22.76 -0.13 -14.79
C SER A 228 22.92 1.39 -14.95
N THR A 229 21.86 2.17 -14.73
CA THR A 229 21.91 3.63 -14.84
C THR A 229 22.54 4.31 -13.62
N GLY A 230 22.73 3.61 -12.50
CA GLY A 230 23.20 4.19 -11.23
C GLY A 230 22.25 5.21 -10.60
N LEU A 231 21.09 5.46 -11.20
CA LEU A 231 20.13 6.46 -10.74
C LEU A 231 19.53 6.11 -9.36
N LEU A 232 19.46 4.82 -9.03
CA LEU A 232 18.86 4.35 -7.77
C LEU A 232 19.86 4.31 -6.62
N ASP A 233 21.16 4.24 -6.93
CA ASP A 233 22.23 4.10 -5.95
C ASP A 233 22.41 5.35 -5.07
N GLN A 234 21.95 6.49 -5.55
CA GLN A 234 22.06 7.77 -4.87
C GLN A 234 20.72 8.30 -4.35
N TYR A 235 19.66 7.49 -4.45
CA TYR A 235 18.33 7.92 -4.04
C TYR A 235 18.18 7.84 -2.52
N LEU A 236 18.24 8.98 -1.87
CA LEU A 236 17.85 9.15 -0.48
C LEU A 236 16.59 10.02 -0.45
N PHE A 237 15.50 9.49 0.08
CA PHE A 237 14.27 10.24 0.30
C PHE A 237 14.01 10.36 1.80
N GLN A 238 13.82 11.57 2.27
CA GLN A 238 13.37 11.86 3.62
C GLN A 238 12.19 12.82 3.57
N GLY A 239 11.11 12.47 4.22
CA GLY A 239 9.90 13.26 4.28
C GLY A 239 9.30 13.29 5.67
N LEU A 240 8.82 14.47 6.07
CA LEU A 240 8.02 14.68 7.28
C LEU A 240 6.74 15.38 6.86
N SER A 241 5.59 14.84 7.24
CA SER A 241 4.29 15.49 7.07
C SER A 241 3.50 15.48 8.35
N GLY A 242 2.72 16.52 8.55
CA GLY A 242 1.82 16.64 9.68
C GLY A 242 0.50 17.24 9.25
N GLY A 243 -0.57 16.75 9.85
CA GLY A 243 -1.91 17.19 9.54
C GLY A 243 -2.78 17.36 10.76
N VAL A 244 -3.82 18.13 10.56
CA VAL A 244 -4.86 18.39 11.54
C VAL A 244 -6.22 18.17 10.89
N ARG A 245 -7.09 17.46 11.58
CA ARG A 245 -8.50 17.29 11.21
C ARG A 245 -9.38 17.83 12.32
N LEU A 246 -10.23 18.78 11.94
CA LEU A 246 -11.25 19.38 12.79
C LEU A 246 -12.62 18.87 12.34
N GLU A 247 -13.37 18.32 13.26
CA GLU A 247 -14.75 17.87 13.04
C GLU A 247 -15.70 18.81 13.77
N PHE A 248 -16.57 19.45 13.03
CA PHE A 248 -17.56 20.38 13.56
C PHE A 248 -18.94 19.72 13.66
N PRO A 249 -19.87 20.29 14.40
CA PRO A 249 -21.28 19.88 14.35
C PRO A 249 -21.80 19.84 12.90
N TYR A 250 -22.90 19.13 12.68
CA TYR A 250 -23.57 18.99 11.38
C TYR A 250 -22.74 18.26 10.31
N HIS A 251 -21.83 17.35 10.74
CA HIS A 251 -21.00 16.55 9.85
C HIS A 251 -20.07 17.35 8.93
N VAL A 252 -19.60 18.47 9.41
CA VAL A 252 -18.59 19.29 8.72
C VAL A 252 -17.22 18.90 9.24
N ALA A 253 -16.29 18.58 8.34
CA ALA A 253 -14.91 18.30 8.70
C ALA A 253 -13.95 19.12 7.83
N PHE A 254 -12.99 19.77 8.46
CA PHE A 254 -11.88 20.43 7.81
C PHE A 254 -10.60 19.65 8.07
N SER A 255 -9.77 19.46 7.06
CA SER A 255 -8.48 18.82 7.19
C SER A 255 -7.40 19.63 6.49
N THR A 256 -6.22 19.64 7.09
CA THR A 256 -5.02 20.16 6.46
C THR A 256 -3.86 19.21 6.70
N ASP A 257 -3.01 19.03 5.70
CA ASP A 257 -1.77 18.27 5.80
C ASP A 257 -0.66 19.06 5.11
N VAL A 258 0.47 19.19 5.77
CA VAL A 258 1.64 19.89 5.24
C VAL A 258 2.83 18.95 5.35
N GLY A 259 3.48 18.73 4.22
CA GLY A 259 4.65 17.86 4.13
C GLY A 259 5.87 18.59 3.60
N ARG A 260 7.02 18.16 4.09
CA ARG A 260 8.32 18.56 3.59
C ARG A 260 9.14 17.32 3.28
N SER A 261 9.74 17.29 2.09
CA SER A 261 10.58 16.17 1.70
C SER A 261 11.82 16.63 0.94
N LYS A 262 12.84 15.79 0.95
CA LYS A 262 14.08 16.02 0.21
C LYS A 262 14.64 14.70 -0.26
N SER A 263 15.04 14.63 -1.52
CA SER A 263 15.86 13.56 -2.08
C SER A 263 17.32 13.98 -2.10
N SER A 264 18.26 13.04 -2.17
CA SER A 264 19.71 13.33 -2.29
C SER A 264 20.06 14.09 -3.56
N THR A 265 19.26 13.96 -4.60
CA THR A 265 19.44 14.62 -5.90
C THR A 265 18.78 15.99 -5.97
N ASP A 266 17.97 16.36 -4.96
CA ASP A 266 17.20 17.59 -4.97
C ASP A 266 18.08 18.79 -4.60
N LYS A 267 18.09 19.82 -5.46
CA LYS A 267 18.71 21.13 -5.15
C LYS A 267 17.96 21.90 -4.08
N ALA A 268 16.65 21.71 -4.00
CA ALA A 268 15.77 22.38 -3.05
C ALA A 268 14.85 21.39 -2.35
N THR A 269 14.37 21.76 -1.17
CA THR A 269 13.40 20.98 -0.42
C THR A 269 12.02 21.07 -1.07
N SER A 270 11.37 19.95 -1.21
CA SER A 270 10.00 19.85 -1.71
C SER A 270 8.98 20.13 -0.61
N TRP A 271 7.89 20.77 -0.97
CA TRP A 271 6.77 21.05 -0.09
C TRP A 271 5.46 20.54 -0.71
N ASN A 272 4.63 19.98 0.14
CA ASN A 272 3.27 19.55 -0.21
C ASN A 272 2.30 20.11 0.82
N GLN A 273 1.19 20.68 0.35
CA GLN A 273 0.13 21.23 1.17
C GLN A 273 -1.19 20.70 0.64
N MET A 274 -2.00 20.15 1.52
CA MET A 274 -3.32 19.64 1.20
C MET A 274 -4.33 20.24 2.17
N TYR A 275 -5.45 20.72 1.62
CA TYR A 275 -6.58 21.25 2.37
C TYR A 275 -7.83 20.52 1.91
N GLY A 276 -8.66 20.09 2.84
CA GLY A 276 -9.91 19.40 2.57
C GLY A 276 -11.04 19.97 3.40
N LEU A 277 -12.20 20.13 2.78
CA LEU A 277 -13.46 20.42 3.46
C LEU A 277 -14.47 19.35 3.08
N ASN A 278 -14.96 18.64 4.06
CA ASN A 278 -15.98 17.62 3.89
C ASN A 278 -17.26 18.04 4.59
N LEU A 279 -18.37 18.03 3.87
CA LEU A 279 -19.72 18.19 4.37
C LEU A 279 -20.41 16.83 4.27
N GLY A 280 -20.40 16.07 5.38
CA GLY A 280 -20.91 14.70 5.39
C GLY A 280 -22.42 14.59 5.19
N GLN A 281 -23.13 15.70 5.39
CA GLN A 281 -24.57 15.79 5.09
C GLN A 281 -24.97 17.24 4.83
N ILE A 282 -25.52 17.50 3.67
CA ILE A 282 -26.02 18.83 3.31
C ILE A 282 -27.52 18.90 3.68
N GLY A 283 -27.81 19.49 4.84
CA GLY A 283 -29.17 19.61 5.33
C GLY A 283 -29.85 18.23 5.46
N LYS A 284 -31.08 18.13 4.98
CA LYS A 284 -31.87 16.88 4.94
C LYS A 284 -31.79 16.13 3.61
N THR A 285 -30.95 16.59 2.68
CA THR A 285 -30.92 16.07 1.31
C THR A 285 -30.20 14.73 1.17
N GLY A 286 -29.35 14.36 2.15
CA GLY A 286 -28.49 13.17 2.07
C GLY A 286 -27.29 13.30 1.12
N PHE A 287 -27.08 14.46 0.51
CA PHE A 287 -25.88 14.73 -0.25
C PHE A 287 -24.68 14.97 0.64
N GLN A 288 -23.53 14.50 0.21
CA GLN A 288 -22.23 14.76 0.78
C GLN A 288 -21.40 15.54 -0.21
N LEU A 289 -20.60 16.49 0.27
CA LEU A 289 -19.69 17.29 -0.55
C LEU A 289 -18.27 17.15 0.00
N ASP A 290 -17.31 16.89 -0.87
CA ASP A 290 -15.88 16.90 -0.55
C ASP A 290 -15.19 17.90 -1.48
N LEU A 291 -14.47 18.83 -0.87
CA LEU A 291 -13.64 19.82 -1.57
C LEU A 291 -12.19 19.55 -1.19
N ARG A 292 -11.32 19.49 -2.17
CA ARG A 292 -9.89 19.27 -1.95
C ARG A 292 -9.05 20.21 -2.79
N TYR A 293 -8.08 20.82 -2.15
CA TYR A 293 -7.03 21.60 -2.76
C TYR A 293 -5.67 21.05 -2.35
N THR A 294 -4.82 20.77 -3.34
CA THR A 294 -3.44 20.34 -3.10
C THR A 294 -2.50 21.23 -3.87
N LYS A 295 -1.44 21.69 -3.23
CA LYS A 295 -0.32 22.40 -3.85
C LYS A 295 0.96 21.65 -3.54
N PHE A 296 1.77 21.41 -4.55
CA PHE A 296 3.06 20.77 -4.38
C PHE A 296 4.15 21.51 -5.15
N ASN A 297 5.35 21.43 -4.61
CA ASN A 297 6.57 21.91 -5.24
C ASN A 297 7.67 20.90 -4.95
N SER A 298 8.16 20.23 -5.96
CA SER A 298 9.17 19.17 -5.86
C SER A 298 10.25 19.38 -6.92
N SER A 299 11.35 18.62 -6.82
CA SER A 299 12.42 18.60 -7.84
C SER A 299 11.92 18.16 -9.22
N PHE A 300 10.83 17.40 -9.27
CA PHE A 300 10.23 16.92 -10.53
C PHE A 300 9.27 17.93 -11.15
N GLY A 301 8.76 18.87 -10.39
CA GLY A 301 7.81 19.86 -10.85
C GLY A 301 7.00 20.48 -9.71
N GLN A 302 6.24 21.48 -10.09
CA GLN A 302 5.32 22.17 -9.21
C GLN A 302 3.93 22.18 -9.79
N GLY A 303 2.92 22.20 -8.94
CA GLY A 303 1.56 22.22 -9.45
C GLY A 303 0.50 22.37 -8.37
N THR A 304 -0.74 22.44 -8.87
CA THR A 304 -1.96 22.45 -8.05
C THR A 304 -2.93 21.39 -8.55
N TYR A 305 -3.69 20.86 -7.62
CA TYR A 305 -4.79 19.96 -7.89
C TYR A 305 -6.00 20.41 -7.09
N GLU A 306 -7.11 20.61 -7.77
CA GLU A 306 -8.37 21.06 -7.21
C GLU A 306 -9.45 20.04 -7.55
N MET A 307 -10.26 19.68 -6.57
CA MET A 307 -11.29 18.67 -6.73
C MET A 307 -12.54 19.04 -5.96
N VAL A 308 -13.67 18.80 -6.57
CA VAL A 308 -15.00 18.85 -5.97
C VAL A 308 -15.65 17.49 -6.22
N SER A 309 -16.18 16.89 -5.17
CA SER A 309 -16.93 15.65 -5.26
C SER A 309 -18.26 15.80 -4.56
N ILE A 310 -19.34 15.38 -5.22
CA ILE A 310 -20.66 15.27 -4.62
C ILE A 310 -21.11 13.81 -4.69
N SER A 311 -21.59 13.30 -3.58
CA SER A 311 -22.08 11.92 -3.51
C SER A 311 -23.39 11.83 -2.76
N ARG A 312 -24.15 10.78 -3.03
CA ARG A 312 -25.39 10.49 -2.34
C ARG A 312 -25.65 8.99 -2.31
N THR A 313 -26.05 8.50 -1.16
CA THR A 313 -26.67 7.19 -1.03
C THR A 313 -28.17 7.33 -1.30
N LEU A 314 -28.59 6.90 -2.48
CA LEU A 314 -29.97 7.01 -2.95
C LEU A 314 -30.88 5.97 -2.27
N SER A 315 -30.33 4.83 -1.91
CA SER A 315 -30.96 3.79 -1.12
C SER A 315 -29.87 2.96 -0.45
N ASP A 316 -30.23 2.07 0.47
CA ASP A 316 -29.27 1.12 1.11
C ASP A 316 -28.48 0.27 0.11
N ARG A 317 -28.88 0.31 -1.16
CA ARG A 317 -28.30 -0.53 -2.23
C ARG A 317 -27.68 0.27 -3.37
N LEU A 318 -27.89 1.58 -3.42
CA LEU A 318 -27.48 2.41 -4.53
C LEU A 318 -26.73 3.65 -4.02
N HIS A 319 -25.47 3.73 -4.37
CA HIS A 319 -24.60 4.89 -4.13
C HIS A 319 -24.16 5.49 -5.47
N ALA A 320 -24.20 6.81 -5.56
CA ALA A 320 -23.73 7.54 -6.73
C ALA A 320 -22.82 8.68 -6.32
N GLN A 321 -21.76 8.91 -7.09
CA GLN A 321 -20.81 9.99 -6.88
C GLN A 321 -20.46 10.65 -8.22
N LEU A 322 -20.35 11.96 -8.19
CA LEU A 322 -19.82 12.78 -9.29
C LEU A 322 -18.65 13.60 -8.75
N GLN A 323 -17.54 13.51 -9.42
CA GLN A 323 -16.30 14.20 -9.06
C GLN A 323 -15.81 14.99 -10.27
N GLY A 324 -15.38 16.22 -10.05
CA GLY A 324 -14.74 17.03 -11.08
C GLY A 324 -13.55 17.78 -10.51
N GLY A 325 -12.58 18.11 -11.35
CA GLY A 325 -11.41 18.81 -10.88
C GLY A 325 -10.51 19.32 -12.00
N THR A 326 -9.52 20.09 -11.57
CA THR A 326 -8.47 20.64 -12.42
C THR A 326 -7.10 20.30 -11.85
N GLN A 327 -6.16 20.09 -12.74
CA GLN A 327 -4.75 19.87 -12.40
C GLN A 327 -3.88 20.77 -13.26
N HIS A 328 -2.99 21.49 -12.62
CA HIS A 328 -1.94 22.25 -13.28
C HIS A 328 -0.60 21.69 -12.88
N LEU A 329 0.23 21.35 -13.85
CA LEU A 329 1.55 20.79 -13.63
C LEU A 329 2.57 21.53 -14.49
N ASN A 330 3.64 22.00 -13.87
CA ASN A 330 4.81 22.55 -14.54
C ASN A 330 6.02 21.71 -14.14
N SER A 331 6.56 20.96 -15.09
CA SER A 331 7.71 20.06 -14.86
C SER A 331 8.70 20.15 -16.02
N ALA A 332 9.90 19.66 -15.82
CA ALA A 332 10.91 19.58 -16.88
C ALA A 332 10.48 18.72 -18.08
N LEU A 333 9.58 17.74 -17.84
CA LEU A 333 9.05 16.85 -18.88
C LEU A 333 7.78 17.39 -19.56
N SER A 334 7.06 18.31 -18.93
CA SER A 334 5.79 18.86 -19.41
C SER A 334 5.60 20.27 -18.88
N SER A 335 6.04 21.25 -19.65
CA SER A 335 5.87 22.65 -19.29
C SER A 335 4.40 23.07 -19.41
N ASN A 336 3.85 23.68 -18.34
CA ASN A 336 2.49 24.22 -18.30
C ASN A 336 1.39 23.25 -18.74
N SER A 337 1.47 22.00 -18.30
CA SER A 337 0.40 21.04 -18.53
C SER A 337 -0.80 21.36 -17.67
N SER A 338 -1.97 21.46 -18.29
CA SER A 338 -3.26 21.64 -17.62
C SER A 338 -4.19 20.52 -18.03
N SER A 339 -4.91 19.96 -17.10
CA SER A 339 -5.95 18.99 -17.37
C SER A 339 -7.18 19.23 -16.50
N ARG A 340 -8.34 18.86 -17.04
CA ARG A 340 -9.64 18.87 -16.36
C ARG A 340 -10.24 17.49 -16.47
N PHE A 341 -10.89 17.05 -15.42
CA PHE A 341 -11.55 15.75 -15.43
C PHE A 341 -12.92 15.81 -14.79
N VAL A 342 -13.77 14.89 -15.23
CA VAL A 342 -15.05 14.58 -14.61
C VAL A 342 -15.15 13.07 -14.52
N THR A 343 -15.45 12.57 -13.32
CA THR A 343 -15.63 11.14 -13.05
C THR A 343 -16.97 10.91 -12.39
N GLY A 344 -17.77 10.03 -12.95
CA GLY A 344 -19.01 9.53 -12.34
C GLY A 344 -18.83 8.09 -11.91
N THR A 345 -19.27 7.76 -10.69
CA THR A 345 -19.31 6.39 -10.18
C THR A 345 -20.70 6.04 -9.71
N VAL A 346 -21.07 4.79 -9.92
CA VAL A 346 -22.34 4.21 -9.46
C VAL A 346 -22.05 2.83 -8.92
N ASP A 347 -22.43 2.61 -7.66
CA ASP A 347 -22.33 1.31 -6.98
C ASP A 347 -23.75 0.85 -6.65
N TRP A 348 -24.13 -0.29 -7.18
CA TRP A 348 -25.48 -0.83 -7.02
C TRP A 348 -25.47 -2.29 -6.55
N ALA A 349 -25.99 -2.53 -5.37
CA ALA A 349 -26.23 -3.88 -4.85
C ALA A 349 -27.61 -4.36 -5.34
N ILE A 350 -27.62 -5.25 -6.35
CA ILE A 350 -28.83 -5.83 -6.94
C ILE A 350 -29.24 -7.04 -6.13
N GLY A 351 -30.01 -6.81 -5.06
CA GLY A 351 -30.35 -7.86 -4.10
C GLY A 351 -29.16 -8.28 -3.23
N PRO A 352 -29.23 -9.44 -2.56
CA PRO A 352 -28.18 -9.87 -1.63
C PRO A 352 -26.96 -10.48 -2.32
N ARG A 353 -27.05 -10.84 -3.60
CA ARG A 353 -26.03 -11.65 -4.28
C ARG A 353 -25.33 -10.95 -5.43
N TYR A 354 -25.97 -10.01 -6.10
CA TYR A 354 -25.41 -9.35 -7.26
C TYR A 354 -24.98 -7.94 -6.92
N PHE A 355 -23.93 -7.44 -7.56
CA PHE A 355 -23.55 -6.07 -7.50
C PHE A 355 -23.08 -5.58 -8.89
N PHE A 356 -23.27 -4.32 -9.12
CA PHE A 356 -22.82 -3.60 -10.29
C PHE A 356 -22.05 -2.36 -9.86
N GLU A 357 -20.88 -2.16 -10.44
CA GLU A 357 -20.08 -0.97 -10.27
C GLU A 357 -19.81 -0.38 -11.65
N GLY A 358 -20.15 0.89 -11.82
CA GLY A 358 -19.91 1.64 -13.03
C GLY A 358 -19.03 2.85 -12.73
N LEU A 359 -17.99 3.05 -13.53
CA LEU A 359 -17.14 4.22 -13.50
C LEU A 359 -16.98 4.77 -14.89
N TYR A 360 -17.22 6.06 -15.06
CA TYR A 360 -16.93 6.79 -16.28
C TYR A 360 -16.05 7.98 -15.96
N THR A 361 -14.93 8.10 -16.68
CA THR A 361 -14.00 9.23 -16.58
C THR A 361 -13.85 9.90 -17.93
N TRP A 362 -14.04 11.21 -17.94
CA TRP A 362 -13.68 12.10 -19.02
C TRP A 362 -12.55 13.00 -18.56
N ASN A 363 -11.44 12.96 -19.28
CA ASN A 363 -10.28 13.80 -19.03
C ASN A 363 -9.96 14.59 -20.31
N THR A 364 -9.67 15.86 -20.16
CA THR A 364 -9.20 16.72 -21.26
C THR A 364 -8.06 17.58 -20.76
N GLY A 365 -6.98 17.66 -21.52
CA GLY A 365 -5.80 18.42 -21.12
C GLY A 365 -4.82 18.63 -22.27
N THR A 366 -3.81 19.44 -22.01
CA THR A 366 -2.76 19.77 -23.00
C THR A 366 -1.88 18.57 -23.37
N SER A 367 -1.62 17.67 -22.40
CA SER A 367 -0.75 16.51 -22.59
C SER A 367 -1.52 15.23 -22.89
N MET A 368 -2.75 15.10 -22.39
CA MET A 368 -3.52 13.88 -22.52
C MET A 368 -5.02 14.16 -22.46
N SER A 369 -5.76 13.57 -23.41
CA SER A 369 -7.22 13.58 -23.41
C SER A 369 -7.73 12.16 -23.65
N TYR A 370 -8.60 11.69 -22.78
CA TYR A 370 -9.18 10.35 -22.90
C TYR A 370 -10.57 10.26 -22.27
N ARG A 371 -11.28 9.24 -22.70
CA ARG A 371 -12.53 8.80 -22.07
C ARG A 371 -12.38 7.33 -21.71
N GLN A 372 -12.76 7.00 -20.50
CA GLN A 372 -12.65 5.63 -20.00
C GLN A 372 -13.95 5.24 -19.32
N MET A 373 -14.43 4.07 -19.62
CA MET A 373 -15.57 3.45 -18.94
C MET A 373 -15.17 2.09 -18.42
N ASN A 374 -15.39 1.85 -17.13
CA ASN A 374 -15.21 0.58 -16.49
C ASN A 374 -16.54 0.11 -15.91
N LEU A 375 -16.94 -1.10 -16.26
CA LEU A 375 -18.14 -1.73 -15.75
C LEU A 375 -17.74 -3.05 -15.09
N THR A 376 -18.15 -3.23 -13.85
CA THR A 376 -17.94 -4.46 -13.09
C THR A 376 -19.29 -5.01 -12.70
N PHE A 377 -19.55 -6.26 -13.05
CA PHE A 377 -20.69 -7.00 -12.55
C PHE A 377 -20.17 -8.18 -11.74
N GLY A 378 -20.68 -8.36 -10.53
CA GLY A 378 -20.21 -9.40 -9.64
C GLY A 378 -21.32 -10.15 -8.95
N TYR A 379 -21.01 -11.38 -8.54
CA TYR A 379 -21.87 -12.25 -7.77
C TYR A 379 -21.21 -12.62 -6.45
N ARG A 380 -21.94 -12.45 -5.34
CA ARG A 380 -21.48 -12.83 -4.01
C ARG A 380 -21.96 -14.22 -3.67
N PHE A 381 -21.03 -15.16 -3.57
CA PHE A 381 -21.29 -16.50 -3.09
C PHE A 381 -21.43 -16.44 -1.56
N GLY A 382 -22.66 -16.33 -1.07
CA GLY A 382 -22.94 -16.34 0.35
C GLY A 382 -23.91 -17.47 0.68
N GLY A 383 -23.54 -18.39 1.58
CA GLY A 383 -24.48 -19.27 2.23
C GLY A 383 -24.46 -20.76 1.92
N PHE A 384 -23.48 -21.32 1.20
CA PHE A 384 -23.40 -22.79 1.05
C PHE A 384 -22.78 -23.52 2.25
N LEU A 385 -22.30 -22.79 3.29
CA LEU A 385 -21.67 -23.40 4.47
C LEU A 385 -22.41 -23.10 5.79
N ARG A 386 -23.70 -22.74 5.74
CA ARG A 386 -24.56 -22.83 6.92
C ARG A 386 -25.38 -24.11 6.85
N LYS A 387 -24.83 -25.18 7.37
CA LYS A 387 -25.52 -26.24 8.06
C LYS A 387 -24.86 -26.46 9.39
#